data_2026d2dac96c69ad7df6928cbd4f5ff9
#
_entry.id   2026d2dac96c69ad7df6928cbd4f5ff9
#
_cell.length_a   1.000
_cell.length_b   1.000
_cell.length_c   1.000
_cell.angle_alpha   90.00
_cell.angle_beta   90.00
_cell.angle_gamma   90.00
#
_symmetry.space_group_name_H-M   'P 1'
#
loop_
_entity.id
_entity.type
_entity.pdbx_description
1 polymer ?
#
loop_
_entity_poly.entity_id
_entity_poly.type
_entity_poly.pdbx_seq_one_letter_code
_entity_poly.pdbx_strand_id
1 'polypeptide(L)'
;MRTGSIRLFVVIFTIALAITALADDQEKATKEIKKITSISVDSNRRGIVNRSMADMLKTPRLDLVKERQDLNTNYGGLFLLYQLTAGGAKTDDIAAQLKSGKTIFDVANDNHANWKQINSEAKKLNKKIDDNIVKYLSDSKKQAALDQADKYDAKADHVAADSDVSKDEYADAQSRYQHLHDMASSQLPTGDANVKNQGQGVSTPVVGSGRH
;
A
#
# COMPACT_ATOMS: atom_id res chain seq x y z
N MET A 1 2.17 50.93 36.18
CA MET A 1 1.53 49.61 36.13
C MET A 1 1.00 49.35 34.74
N ARG A 2 1.83 48.93 33.76
CA ARG A 2 1.42 48.64 32.37
C ARG A 2 2.33 47.61 31.68
N THR A 3 2.69 46.52 32.35
CA THR A 3 3.58 45.48 31.77
C THR A 3 2.96 44.07 31.73
N GLY A 4 1.67 43.91 32.12
CA GLY A 4 1.04 42.59 32.18
C GLY A 4 0.38 42.12 30.89
N SER A 5 -0.08 43.04 30.01
CA SER A 5 -0.90 42.66 28.84
C SER A 5 -0.12 42.11 27.65
N ILE A 6 1.15 42.50 27.48
CA ILE A 6 1.94 42.08 26.30
C ILE A 6 2.35 40.62 26.41
N ARG A 7 2.65 40.11 27.62
CA ARG A 7 3.07 38.70 27.80
C ARG A 7 1.93 37.70 27.52
N LEU A 8 0.69 38.08 27.79
CA LEU A 8 -0.48 37.21 27.54
C LEU A 8 -0.75 37.03 26.02
N PHE A 9 -0.59 38.10 25.23
CA PHE A 9 -0.79 38.04 23.78
C PHE A 9 0.25 37.15 23.06
N VAL A 10 1.51 37.18 23.52
CA VAL A 10 2.58 36.36 22.90
C VAL A 10 2.33 34.87 23.16
N VAL A 11 1.85 34.50 24.35
CA VAL A 11 1.55 33.07 24.67
C VAL A 11 0.38 32.55 23.87
N ILE A 12 -0.68 33.35 23.67
CA ILE A 12 -1.85 32.95 22.86
C ILE A 12 -1.47 32.78 21.39
N PHE A 13 -0.61 33.66 20.85
CA PHE A 13 -0.18 33.59 19.45
C PHE A 13 0.72 32.38 19.16
N THR A 14 1.59 31.99 20.11
CA THR A 14 2.45 30.80 19.97
C THR A 14 1.65 29.50 20.03
N ILE A 15 0.60 29.41 20.84
CA ILE A 15 -0.28 28.23 20.91
C ILE A 15 -1.08 28.08 19.59
N ALA A 16 -1.59 29.16 19.01
CA ALA A 16 -2.34 29.11 17.76
C ALA A 16 -1.49 28.59 16.58
N LEU A 17 -0.23 28.97 16.48
CA LEU A 17 0.70 28.49 15.45
C LEU A 17 1.04 27.00 15.60
N ALA A 18 1.11 26.48 16.82
CA ALA A 18 1.38 25.06 17.06
C ALA A 18 0.20 24.16 16.64
N ILE A 19 -1.03 24.62 16.84
CA ILE A 19 -2.24 23.86 16.47
C ILE A 19 -2.38 23.74 14.94
N THR A 20 -2.06 24.78 14.18
CA THR A 20 -2.15 24.74 12.72
C THR A 20 -1.11 23.80 12.09
N ALA A 21 0.10 23.72 12.62
CA ALA A 21 1.15 22.82 12.16
C ALA A 21 0.79 21.34 12.39
N LEU A 22 0.16 21.01 13.50
CA LEU A 22 -0.30 19.65 13.81
C LEU A 22 -1.43 19.19 12.89
N ALA A 23 -2.37 20.07 12.56
CA ALA A 23 -3.47 19.77 11.64
C ALA A 23 -2.97 19.48 10.22
N ASP A 24 -1.99 20.24 9.72
CA ASP A 24 -1.37 20.04 8.41
C ASP A 24 -0.59 18.70 8.34
N ASP A 25 0.13 18.33 9.38
CA ASP A 25 0.85 17.06 9.44
C ASP A 25 -0.12 15.86 9.50
N GLN A 26 -1.23 15.99 10.21
CA GLN A 26 -2.28 14.97 10.27
C GLN A 26 -2.95 14.80 8.89
N GLU A 27 -3.31 15.87 8.21
CA GLU A 27 -3.92 15.82 6.88
C GLU A 27 -2.98 15.13 5.88
N LYS A 28 -1.70 15.49 5.86
CA LYS A 28 -0.69 14.87 5.01
C LYS A 28 -0.52 13.38 5.31
N ALA A 29 -0.44 13.00 6.58
CA ALA A 29 -0.34 11.60 6.98
C ALA A 29 -1.59 10.81 6.56
N THR A 30 -2.78 11.36 6.81
CA THR A 30 -4.06 10.75 6.41
C THR A 30 -4.11 10.50 4.90
N LYS A 31 -3.68 11.46 4.09
CA LYS A 31 -3.62 11.31 2.63
C LYS A 31 -2.70 10.15 2.21
N GLU A 32 -1.52 10.05 2.81
CA GLU A 32 -0.60 8.94 2.49
C GLU A 32 -1.13 7.58 2.96
N ILE A 33 -1.81 7.51 4.12
CA ILE A 33 -2.45 6.29 4.63
C ILE A 33 -3.61 5.86 3.70
N LYS A 34 -4.43 6.80 3.25
CA LYS A 34 -5.52 6.54 2.30
C LYS A 34 -5.01 6.00 0.96
N LYS A 35 -3.83 6.41 0.48
CA LYS A 35 -3.20 5.83 -0.71
C LYS A 35 -2.84 4.35 -0.52
N ILE A 36 -2.38 3.96 0.68
CA ILE A 36 -2.12 2.55 1.00
C ILE A 36 -3.41 1.75 0.95
N THR A 37 -4.49 2.28 1.56
CA THR A 37 -5.80 1.64 1.58
C THR A 37 -6.35 1.47 0.17
N SER A 38 -6.42 2.54 -0.63
CA SER A 38 -7.05 2.53 -1.96
C SER A 38 -6.37 1.57 -2.94
N ILE A 39 -5.06 1.40 -2.86
CA ILE A 39 -4.34 0.40 -3.65
C ILE A 39 -4.66 -1.02 -3.19
N SER A 40 -4.89 -1.24 -1.89
CA SER A 40 -5.15 -2.56 -1.30
C SER A 40 -6.58 -3.06 -1.48
N VAL A 41 -7.52 -2.22 -1.88
CA VAL A 41 -8.91 -2.62 -2.18
C VAL A 41 -8.96 -3.61 -3.34
N ASP A 42 -8.12 -3.43 -4.34
CA ASP A 42 -8.01 -4.38 -5.46
C ASP A 42 -7.28 -5.65 -5.00
N SER A 43 -7.95 -6.80 -5.11
CA SER A 43 -7.43 -8.11 -4.69
C SER A 43 -6.09 -8.47 -5.36
N ASN A 44 -5.90 -8.06 -6.62
CA ASN A 44 -4.65 -8.33 -7.35
C ASN A 44 -3.46 -7.53 -6.84
N ARG A 45 -3.71 -6.37 -6.18
CA ARG A 45 -2.68 -5.47 -5.66
C ARG A 45 -2.46 -5.65 -4.17
N ARG A 46 -3.47 -6.17 -3.47
CA ARG A 46 -3.47 -6.38 -2.02
C ARG A 46 -2.26 -7.19 -1.56
N GLY A 47 -1.93 -8.26 -2.28
CA GLY A 47 -0.75 -9.08 -1.99
C GLY A 47 0.57 -8.31 -2.08
N ILE A 48 0.67 -7.31 -2.98
CA ILE A 48 1.86 -6.45 -3.11
C ILE A 48 1.95 -5.49 -1.92
N VAL A 49 0.80 -4.90 -1.52
CA VAL A 49 0.73 -4.03 -0.33
C VAL A 49 1.13 -4.80 0.93
N ASN A 50 0.55 -5.99 1.13
CA ASN A 50 0.88 -6.87 2.25
C ASN A 50 2.38 -7.20 2.29
N ARG A 51 2.98 -7.59 1.16
CA ARG A 51 4.42 -7.89 1.06
C ARG A 51 5.28 -6.68 1.40
N SER A 52 4.93 -5.50 0.84
CA SER A 52 5.66 -4.26 1.10
C SER A 52 5.64 -3.87 2.57
N MET A 53 4.49 -4.06 3.22
CA MET A 53 4.27 -3.78 4.63
C MET A 53 5.00 -4.77 5.53
N ALA A 54 4.91 -6.09 5.22
CA ALA A 54 5.62 -7.15 5.93
C ALA A 54 7.14 -6.91 5.94
N ASP A 55 7.69 -6.56 4.78
CA ASP A 55 9.11 -6.24 4.64
C ASP A 55 9.52 -4.99 5.43
N MET A 56 8.65 -3.97 5.51
CA MET A 56 8.94 -2.73 6.23
C MET A 56 8.84 -2.92 7.74
N LEU A 57 7.78 -3.60 8.20
CA LEU A 57 7.49 -3.82 9.61
C LEU A 57 8.24 -5.02 10.21
N LYS A 58 8.89 -5.84 9.37
CA LYS A 58 9.56 -7.09 9.78
C LYS A 58 8.58 -8.10 10.42
N THR A 59 7.35 -8.11 9.93
CA THR A 59 6.26 -8.96 10.41
C THR A 59 5.91 -9.99 9.33
N PRO A 60 5.65 -11.27 9.68
CA PRO A 60 5.22 -12.26 8.71
C PRO A 60 3.94 -11.84 7.98
N ARG A 61 3.88 -12.06 6.68
CA ARG A 61 2.75 -11.68 5.82
C ARG A 61 1.42 -12.23 6.30
N LEU A 62 1.40 -13.50 6.71
CA LEU A 62 0.20 -14.17 7.18
C LEU A 62 -0.34 -13.56 8.48
N ASP A 63 0.55 -13.10 9.35
CA ASP A 63 0.16 -12.46 10.61
C ASP A 63 -0.50 -11.11 10.35
N LEU A 64 0.03 -10.30 9.41
CA LEU A 64 -0.60 -9.06 8.97
C LEU A 64 -2.03 -9.29 8.43
N VAL A 65 -2.21 -10.37 7.64
CA VAL A 65 -3.53 -10.70 7.09
C VAL A 65 -4.51 -11.06 8.20
N LYS A 66 -4.10 -11.92 9.14
CA LYS A 66 -4.93 -12.32 10.28
C LYS A 66 -5.30 -11.12 11.15
N GLU A 67 -4.32 -10.30 11.51
CA GLU A 67 -4.54 -9.12 12.34
C GLU A 67 -5.48 -8.12 11.68
N ARG A 68 -5.33 -7.89 10.36
CA ARG A 68 -6.27 -7.08 9.57
C ARG A 68 -7.71 -7.56 9.69
N GLN A 69 -7.91 -8.87 9.61
CA GLN A 69 -9.24 -9.50 9.71
C GLN A 69 -9.78 -9.46 11.14
N ASP A 70 -8.97 -9.82 12.12
CA ASP A 70 -9.36 -9.85 13.53
C ASP A 70 -9.76 -8.48 14.06
N LEU A 71 -9.13 -7.44 13.55
CA LEU A 71 -9.41 -6.04 13.88
C LEU A 71 -10.43 -5.37 12.95
N ASN A 72 -10.89 -6.08 11.92
CA ASN A 72 -11.79 -5.54 10.88
C ASN A 72 -11.29 -4.19 10.34
N THR A 73 -9.99 -4.10 10.03
CA THR A 73 -9.35 -2.87 9.54
C THR A 73 -8.77 -3.07 8.14
N ASN A 74 -8.55 -2.00 7.40
CA ASN A 74 -7.85 -2.03 6.10
C ASN A 74 -6.32 -1.94 6.29
N TYR A 75 -5.54 -2.07 5.21
CA TYR A 75 -4.07 -2.02 5.30
C TYR A 75 -3.53 -0.65 5.73
N GLY A 76 -4.20 0.45 5.37
CA GLY A 76 -3.83 1.77 5.88
C GLY A 76 -4.06 1.89 7.38
N GLY A 77 -5.19 1.37 7.87
CA GLY A 77 -5.50 1.32 9.30
C GLY A 77 -4.54 0.41 10.07
N LEU A 78 -4.21 -0.76 9.51
CA LEU A 78 -3.23 -1.67 10.10
C LEU A 78 -1.83 -1.02 10.16
N PHE A 79 -1.42 -0.32 9.11
CA PHE A 79 -0.17 0.46 9.13
C PHE A 79 -0.18 1.49 10.27
N LEU A 80 -1.27 2.25 10.43
CA LEU A 80 -1.39 3.26 11.49
C LEU A 80 -1.32 2.61 12.88
N LEU A 81 -1.96 1.45 13.08
CA LEU A 81 -1.87 0.68 14.31
C LEU A 81 -0.42 0.36 14.67
N TYR A 82 0.37 -0.14 13.71
CA TYR A 82 1.79 -0.44 13.94
C TYR A 82 2.62 0.81 14.27
N GLN A 83 2.28 1.96 13.67
CA GLN A 83 2.95 3.23 14.00
C GLN A 83 2.61 3.69 15.43
N LEU A 84 1.36 3.52 15.88
CA LEU A 84 0.95 3.81 17.24
C LEU A 84 1.63 2.91 18.26
N THR A 85 1.70 1.61 17.96
CA THR A 85 2.39 0.63 18.82
C THR A 85 3.88 0.92 18.91
N ALA A 86 4.53 1.29 17.81
CA ALA A 86 5.91 1.74 17.79
C ALA A 86 6.11 3.05 18.60
N GLY A 87 5.08 3.89 18.70
CA GLY A 87 5.03 5.09 19.55
C GLY A 87 4.74 4.81 21.02
N GLY A 88 4.54 3.55 21.42
CA GLY A 88 4.34 3.13 22.81
C GLY A 88 2.88 2.85 23.20
N ALA A 89 1.91 2.98 22.28
CA ALA A 89 0.54 2.56 22.54
C ALA A 89 0.44 1.01 22.62
N LYS A 90 -0.43 0.50 23.49
CA LYS A 90 -0.62 -0.94 23.62
C LYS A 90 -1.60 -1.45 22.56
N THR A 91 -1.24 -2.52 21.88
CA THR A 91 -2.08 -3.14 20.84
C THR A 91 -3.46 -3.51 21.38
N ASP A 92 -3.55 -4.08 22.58
CA ASP A 92 -4.82 -4.48 23.20
C ASP A 92 -5.73 -3.28 23.46
N ASP A 93 -5.18 -2.14 23.90
CA ASP A 93 -5.94 -0.90 24.15
C ASP A 93 -6.47 -0.32 22.82
N ILE A 94 -5.66 -0.35 21.76
CA ILE A 94 -6.08 0.05 20.41
C ILE A 94 -7.20 -0.88 19.91
N ALA A 95 -7.00 -2.19 20.01
CA ALA A 95 -7.99 -3.19 19.59
C ALA A 95 -9.33 -3.03 20.32
N ALA A 96 -9.31 -2.75 21.64
CA ALA A 96 -10.50 -2.49 22.43
C ALA A 96 -11.25 -1.24 21.94
N GLN A 97 -10.52 -0.16 21.62
CA GLN A 97 -11.10 1.07 21.10
C GLN A 97 -11.73 0.87 19.71
N LEU A 98 -11.05 0.14 18.79
CA LEU A 98 -11.61 -0.22 17.48
C LEU A 98 -12.89 -1.05 17.62
N LYS A 99 -12.90 -2.06 18.51
CA LYS A 99 -14.09 -2.87 18.80
C LYS A 99 -15.23 -2.08 19.42
N SER A 100 -14.94 -0.96 20.10
CA SER A 100 -15.96 -0.03 20.60
C SER A 100 -16.56 0.87 19.52
N GLY A 101 -16.11 0.77 18.27
CA GLY A 101 -16.60 1.55 17.13
C GLY A 101 -15.85 2.84 16.85
N LYS A 102 -14.70 3.10 17.52
CA LYS A 102 -13.84 4.22 17.15
C LYS A 102 -13.13 3.93 15.84
N THR A 103 -12.93 4.97 15.03
CA THR A 103 -12.04 4.87 13.86
C THR A 103 -10.59 4.81 14.30
N ILE A 104 -9.73 4.20 13.49
CA ILE A 104 -8.28 4.17 13.79
C ILE A 104 -7.66 5.57 13.86
N PHE A 105 -8.23 6.55 13.15
CA PHE A 105 -7.80 7.95 13.21
C PHE A 105 -8.18 8.61 14.53
N ASP A 106 -9.38 8.31 15.09
CA ASP A 106 -9.77 8.78 16.42
C ASP A 106 -8.84 8.19 17.48
N VAL A 107 -8.56 6.89 17.37
CA VAL A 107 -7.61 6.21 18.27
C VAL A 107 -6.23 6.85 18.18
N ALA A 108 -5.76 7.22 16.99
CA ALA A 108 -4.48 7.88 16.80
C ALA A 108 -4.45 9.28 17.47
N ASN A 109 -5.52 10.04 17.35
CA ASN A 109 -5.64 11.35 18.00
C ASN A 109 -5.65 11.22 19.53
N ASP A 110 -6.39 10.26 20.06
CA ASP A 110 -6.46 10.01 21.52
C ASP A 110 -5.11 9.59 22.11
N ASN A 111 -4.29 8.90 21.31
CA ASN A 111 -2.93 8.50 21.67
C ASN A 111 -1.86 9.54 21.31
N HIS A 112 -2.24 10.75 20.95
CA HIS A 112 -1.32 11.85 20.61
C HIS A 112 -0.28 11.45 19.56
N ALA A 113 -0.75 10.82 18.47
CA ALA A 113 0.07 10.29 17.40
C ALA A 113 1.07 11.33 16.85
N ASN A 114 2.29 10.91 16.60
CA ASN A 114 3.28 11.75 15.92
C ASN A 114 3.03 11.78 14.41
N TRP A 115 2.08 12.62 13.99
CA TRP A 115 1.63 12.70 12.60
C TRP A 115 2.74 13.00 11.59
N LYS A 116 3.74 13.80 11.99
CA LYS A 116 4.91 14.08 11.14
C LYS A 116 5.72 12.82 10.85
N GLN A 117 5.97 12.02 11.88
CA GLN A 117 6.68 10.74 11.73
C GLN A 117 5.85 9.76 10.91
N ILE A 118 4.55 9.62 11.22
CA ILE A 118 3.62 8.74 10.51
C ILE A 118 3.58 9.10 9.03
N ASN A 119 3.49 10.39 8.67
CA ASN A 119 3.55 10.85 7.29
C ASN A 119 4.84 10.40 6.58
N SER A 120 5.99 10.55 7.25
CA SER A 120 7.28 10.12 6.71
C SER A 120 7.31 8.61 6.44
N GLU A 121 6.86 7.80 7.39
CA GLU A 121 6.83 6.33 7.25
C GLU A 121 5.80 5.88 6.22
N ALA A 122 4.62 6.51 6.15
CA ALA A 122 3.61 6.23 5.13
C ALA A 122 4.13 6.51 3.70
N LYS A 123 4.88 7.61 3.50
CA LYS A 123 5.55 7.89 2.22
C LYS A 123 6.58 6.83 1.84
N LYS A 124 7.37 6.36 2.82
CA LYS A 124 8.34 5.27 2.57
C LYS A 124 7.63 3.98 2.16
N LEU A 125 6.52 3.65 2.85
CA LEU A 125 5.72 2.47 2.49
C LEU A 125 5.11 2.63 1.10
N ASN A 126 4.52 3.78 0.78
CA ASN A 126 3.96 4.05 -0.54
C ASN A 126 5.00 3.90 -1.65
N LYS A 127 6.21 4.47 -1.43
CA LYS A 127 7.31 4.29 -2.39
C LYS A 127 7.68 2.81 -2.56
N LYS A 128 7.77 2.05 -1.46
CA LYS A 128 8.08 0.62 -1.51
C LYS A 128 7.00 -0.18 -2.23
N ILE A 129 5.73 0.19 -2.06
CA ILE A 129 4.60 -0.40 -2.80
C ILE A 129 4.78 -0.15 -4.29
N ASP A 130 5.07 1.09 -4.70
CA ASP A 130 5.30 1.44 -6.11
C ASP A 130 6.46 0.65 -6.72
N ASP A 131 7.59 0.61 -6.04
CA ASP A 131 8.78 -0.14 -6.48
C ASP A 131 8.46 -1.65 -6.64
N ASN A 132 7.66 -2.21 -5.72
CA ASN A 132 7.23 -3.62 -5.79
C ASN A 132 6.18 -3.86 -6.87
N ILE A 133 5.28 -2.92 -7.16
CA ILE A 133 4.34 -3.01 -8.29
C ILE A 133 5.12 -3.08 -9.61
N VAL A 134 6.05 -2.16 -9.84
CA VAL A 134 6.89 -2.16 -11.05
C VAL A 134 7.65 -3.47 -11.18
N LYS A 135 8.27 -3.95 -10.10
CA LYS A 135 9.00 -5.22 -10.08
C LYS A 135 8.09 -6.43 -10.35
N TYR A 136 6.88 -6.42 -9.81
CA TYR A 136 5.91 -7.50 -10.03
C TYR A 136 5.42 -7.52 -11.48
N LEU A 137 5.14 -6.35 -12.05
CA LEU A 137 4.67 -6.23 -13.43
C LEU A 137 5.76 -6.57 -14.46
N SER A 138 7.04 -6.30 -14.15
CA SER A 138 8.16 -6.63 -15.03
C SER A 138 8.57 -8.11 -14.98
N ASP A 139 8.12 -8.89 -13.99
CA ASP A 139 8.49 -10.29 -13.79
C ASP A 139 7.28 -11.22 -13.94
N SER A 140 7.03 -11.67 -15.17
CA SER A 140 5.90 -12.55 -15.49
C SER A 140 5.90 -13.89 -14.73
N LYS A 141 7.05 -14.34 -14.24
CA LYS A 141 7.13 -15.57 -13.44
C LYS A 141 6.61 -15.37 -12.02
N LYS A 142 6.68 -14.14 -11.49
CA LYS A 142 6.16 -13.80 -10.16
C LYS A 142 4.67 -13.59 -10.14
N GLN A 143 4.06 -13.22 -11.29
CA GLN A 143 2.61 -13.06 -11.40
C GLN A 143 1.84 -14.37 -11.19
N ALA A 144 2.46 -15.51 -11.45
CA ALA A 144 1.80 -16.81 -11.34
C ALA A 144 1.84 -17.44 -9.94
N ALA A 145 2.65 -16.93 -9.02
CA ALA A 145 2.88 -17.53 -7.71
C ALA A 145 2.14 -16.77 -6.59
N LEU A 146 0.86 -17.12 -6.38
CA LEU A 146 0.15 -16.75 -5.15
C LEU A 146 0.68 -17.60 -4.00
N ASP A 147 1.26 -16.95 -2.98
CA ASP A 147 1.66 -17.64 -1.76
C ASP A 147 0.47 -17.89 -0.80
N GLN A 148 0.73 -18.55 0.31
CA GLN A 148 -0.31 -18.90 1.29
C GLN A 148 -1.02 -17.66 1.87
N ALA A 149 -0.30 -16.56 2.08
CA ALA A 149 -0.87 -15.32 2.60
C ALA A 149 -1.79 -14.68 1.58
N ASP A 150 -1.42 -14.65 0.28
CA ASP A 150 -2.28 -14.13 -0.78
C ASP A 150 -3.58 -14.94 -0.91
N LYS A 151 -3.49 -16.27 -0.83
CA LYS A 151 -4.67 -17.16 -0.87
C LYS A 151 -5.58 -16.98 0.34
N TYR A 152 -5.01 -16.72 1.50
CA TYR A 152 -5.78 -16.48 2.72
C TYR A 152 -6.45 -15.12 2.67
N ASP A 153 -5.74 -14.08 2.24
CA ASP A 153 -6.24 -12.71 2.13
C ASP A 153 -7.34 -12.58 1.05
N ALA A 154 -7.23 -13.32 -0.05
CA ALA A 154 -8.26 -13.38 -1.08
C ALA A 154 -9.58 -14.00 -0.59
N LYS A 155 -9.55 -14.91 0.39
CA LYS A 155 -10.76 -15.49 0.99
C LYS A 155 -11.48 -14.55 1.94
N ALA A 156 -10.77 -13.56 2.47
CA ALA A 156 -11.28 -12.58 3.41
C ALA A 156 -11.75 -11.31 2.68
N ASP A 157 -12.51 -11.45 1.64
CA ASP A 157 -12.69 -10.48 0.56
C ASP A 157 -13.36 -9.18 0.96
N HIS A 158 -13.96 -9.08 2.14
CA HIS A 158 -14.62 -7.85 2.57
C HIS A 158 -14.36 -7.58 4.05
N VAL A 159 -13.32 -6.82 4.32
CA VAL A 159 -13.24 -6.09 5.58
C VAL A 159 -14.11 -4.84 5.42
N ALA A 160 -15.03 -4.58 6.36
CA ALA A 160 -15.96 -3.45 6.28
C ALA A 160 -15.22 -2.11 6.08
N ALA A 161 -14.02 -1.99 6.63
CA ALA A 161 -13.17 -0.80 6.47
C ALA A 161 -12.64 -0.56 5.03
N ASP A 162 -12.72 -1.54 4.12
CA ASP A 162 -12.38 -1.32 2.70
C ASP A 162 -13.48 -0.49 2.00
N SER A 163 -14.71 -0.43 2.55
CA SER A 163 -15.80 0.41 2.04
C SER A 163 -15.62 1.90 2.29
N ASP A 164 -14.66 2.29 3.14
CA ASP A 164 -14.39 3.70 3.48
C ASP A 164 -13.60 4.43 2.38
N VAL A 165 -13.16 3.71 1.35
CA VAL A 165 -12.48 4.31 0.19
C VAL A 165 -13.48 4.99 -0.73
N SER A 166 -13.34 6.29 -0.91
CA SER A 166 -14.17 7.05 -1.83
C SER A 166 -13.90 6.69 -3.30
N LYS A 167 -14.86 7.00 -4.19
CA LYS A 167 -14.70 6.77 -5.63
C LYS A 167 -13.48 7.51 -6.19
N ASP A 168 -13.21 8.72 -5.71
CA ASP A 168 -12.09 9.54 -6.17
C ASP A 168 -10.75 8.95 -5.71
N GLU A 169 -10.66 8.47 -4.47
CA GLU A 169 -9.48 7.77 -3.95
C GLU A 169 -9.20 6.47 -4.71
N TYR A 170 -10.26 5.75 -5.08
CA TYR A 170 -10.13 4.55 -5.91
C TYR A 170 -9.66 4.90 -7.34
N ALA A 171 -10.21 5.95 -7.95
CA ALA A 171 -9.80 6.41 -9.27
C ALA A 171 -8.33 6.88 -9.28
N ASP A 172 -7.88 7.59 -8.24
CA ASP A 172 -6.48 7.99 -8.07
C ASP A 172 -5.55 6.76 -7.95
N ALA A 173 -5.96 5.75 -7.18
CA ALA A 173 -5.23 4.50 -7.06
C ALA A 173 -5.13 3.73 -8.40
N GLN A 174 -6.20 3.74 -9.22
CA GLN A 174 -6.20 3.15 -10.55
C GLN A 174 -5.24 3.89 -11.48
N SER A 175 -5.29 5.22 -11.50
CA SER A 175 -4.40 6.06 -12.32
C SER A 175 -2.94 5.86 -11.93
N ARG A 176 -2.65 5.80 -10.63
CA ARG A 176 -1.31 5.50 -10.10
C ARG A 176 -0.82 4.12 -10.58
N TYR A 177 -1.65 3.10 -10.48
CA TYR A 177 -1.31 1.76 -10.94
C TYR A 177 -1.06 1.72 -12.44
N GLN A 178 -1.89 2.37 -13.25
CA GLN A 178 -1.71 2.43 -14.69
C GLN A 178 -0.37 3.10 -15.06
N HIS A 179 -0.02 4.19 -14.41
CA HIS A 179 1.27 4.84 -14.61
C HIS A 179 2.46 3.90 -14.29
N LEU A 180 2.38 3.16 -13.20
CA LEU A 180 3.41 2.18 -12.82
C LEU A 180 3.48 1.01 -13.81
N HIS A 181 2.33 0.58 -14.35
CA HIS A 181 2.26 -0.43 -15.39
C HIS A 181 2.95 0.03 -16.68
N ASP A 182 2.70 1.26 -17.11
CA ASP A 182 3.31 1.83 -18.31
C ASP A 182 4.84 1.98 -18.13
N MET A 183 5.29 2.37 -16.95
CA MET A 183 6.72 2.39 -16.61
C MET A 183 7.34 0.99 -16.66
N ALA A 184 6.69 -0.03 -16.10
CA ALA A 184 7.18 -1.40 -16.12
C ALA A 184 7.27 -1.94 -17.56
N SER A 185 6.26 -1.65 -18.38
CA SER A 185 6.20 -2.07 -19.79
C SER A 185 7.30 -1.42 -20.64
N SER A 186 7.68 -0.18 -20.32
CA SER A 186 8.76 0.53 -21.03
C SER A 186 10.16 -0.01 -20.68
N GLN A 187 10.30 -0.72 -19.56
CA GLN A 187 11.56 -1.32 -19.12
C GLN A 187 11.76 -2.76 -19.63
N LEU A 188 10.72 -3.38 -20.18
CA LEU A 188 10.88 -4.67 -20.85
C LEU A 188 11.68 -4.47 -22.14
N PRO A 189 12.77 -5.24 -22.36
CA PRO A 189 13.45 -5.19 -23.65
C PRO A 189 12.42 -5.51 -24.73
N THR A 190 12.22 -4.60 -25.66
CA THR A 190 11.50 -4.87 -26.89
C THR A 190 12.29 -5.98 -27.57
N GLY A 191 11.83 -7.21 -27.37
CA GLY A 191 12.43 -8.37 -28.00
C GLY A 191 12.48 -8.07 -29.49
N ASP A 192 13.67 -7.97 -30.04
CA ASP A 192 13.89 -7.89 -31.47
C ASP A 192 13.09 -9.00 -32.14
N ALA A 193 11.95 -8.63 -32.70
CA ALA A 193 11.16 -9.52 -33.56
C ALA A 193 11.90 -9.67 -34.90
N ASN A 194 13.19 -9.97 -34.84
CA ASN A 194 13.98 -10.38 -35.97
C ASN A 194 14.20 -11.89 -35.92
N VAL A 195 13.10 -12.65 -35.82
CA VAL A 195 13.11 -14.05 -36.23
C VAL A 195 13.26 -14.01 -37.72
N LYS A 196 14.53 -13.98 -38.20
CA LYS A 196 14.85 -14.34 -39.57
C LYS A 196 14.22 -15.69 -39.82
N ASN A 197 13.18 -15.67 -40.63
CA ASN A 197 12.55 -16.84 -41.22
C ASN A 197 13.62 -17.51 -42.13
N GLN A 198 14.52 -18.29 -41.49
CA GLN A 198 15.39 -19.19 -42.23
C GLN A 198 14.50 -20.32 -42.75
N GLY A 199 14.03 -20.13 -43.97
CA GLY A 199 13.39 -21.15 -44.76
C GLY A 199 14.30 -22.37 -44.87
N GLN A 200 14.10 -23.35 -43.98
CA GLN A 200 14.59 -24.69 -44.26
C GLN A 200 13.72 -25.27 -45.34
N GLY A 201 14.28 -25.27 -46.57
CA GLY A 201 13.76 -26.02 -47.68
C GLY A 201 13.72 -27.50 -47.31
N VAL A 202 12.51 -28.01 -47.10
CA VAL A 202 12.26 -29.45 -46.97
C VAL A 202 12.39 -30.02 -48.37
N SER A 203 13.56 -30.64 -48.65
CA SER A 203 13.76 -31.48 -49.81
C SER A 203 12.94 -32.77 -49.63
N THR A 204 11.86 -32.92 -50.35
CA THR A 204 11.12 -34.17 -50.43
C THR A 204 11.97 -35.19 -51.21
N PRO A 205 12.23 -36.41 -50.70
CA PRO A 205 12.84 -37.44 -51.47
C PRO A 205 11.81 -38.00 -52.49
N VAL A 206 12.19 -37.95 -53.76
CA VAL A 206 11.49 -38.61 -54.83
C VAL A 206 11.65 -40.12 -54.66
N VAL A 207 10.57 -40.81 -54.34
CA VAL A 207 10.53 -42.29 -54.38
C VAL A 207 10.37 -42.74 -55.84
N GLY A 208 11.44 -43.24 -56.39
CA GLY A 208 11.45 -43.89 -57.68
C GLY A 208 10.70 -45.20 -57.62
N SER A 209 9.64 -45.32 -58.43
CA SER A 209 8.95 -46.57 -58.71
C SER A 209 9.85 -47.44 -59.68
N GLY A 210 10.41 -48.52 -59.17
CA GLY A 210 11.03 -49.60 -59.94
C GLY A 210 10.04 -50.76 -60.10
N ARG A 211 9.60 -50.97 -61.29
CA ARG A 211 8.94 -52.24 -61.71
C ARG A 211 9.99 -53.32 -61.78
N HIS A 212 9.72 -54.49 -61.22
CA HIS A 212 9.76 -55.81 -61.85
C HIS A 212 9.09 -56.82 -60.95
#